data_2e77d42552a4a788cf4c01198d74f4aa
#
_entry.id   2e77d42552a4a788cf4c01198d74f4aa
#
_cell.length_a   1.000
_cell.length_b   1.000
_cell.length_c   1.000
_cell.angle_alpha   90.00
_cell.angle_beta   90.00
_cell.angle_gamma   90.00
#
_symmetry.space_group_name_H-M   'P 1'
#
loop_
_entity.id
_entity.type
_entity.pdbx_description
1 polymer ?
#
loop_
_entity_poly.entity_id
_entity_poly.type
_entity_poly.pdbx_seq_one_letter_code
_entity_poly.pdbx_strand_id
1 'polypeptide(L)'
;MDKIKKIIDWSQKIAIFCHENPDGDAIWSILWFWRLLEKLWKDVSYFSPDQPSKMFSFLKGFKKIKDKFDYWYYNLLIFLDFSEYSRLWVVFKNKEKYFQENEILVFDHHEIKDRPENWTIFNDTKATSTCEIILENTLDIRESYYDEEIATYLYLWLTTDSGNFRYDENHERILKNALTLIQLWANKKLIIDNFINNKSMWSIKFLKTLLERLTEHGDILYTYYDRDELANFNIDNEQAGYWLTIIQEIRWPKVIMTIRKEWEMIKWSLRSKDTNVEKIAKNFGGGWHIHASWFSTKIDKDFETTKKNVIKKIDDLLQ
;
A
#
# COMPACT_ATOMS: atom_id res chain seq x y z
N MET A 1 20.32 14.92 2.01
CA MET A 1 20.22 15.40 0.61
C MET A 1 21.42 14.99 -0.25
N ASP A 2 22.64 15.34 0.09
CA ASP A 2 23.83 14.98 -0.74
C ASP A 2 24.03 13.47 -0.97
N LYS A 3 23.61 12.61 -0.01
CA LYS A 3 23.81 11.16 -0.11
C LYS A 3 22.92 10.53 -1.18
N ILE A 4 21.62 10.86 -1.23
CA ILE A 4 20.70 10.34 -2.27
C ILE A 4 21.17 10.75 -3.65
N LYS A 5 21.49 12.04 -3.81
CA LYS A 5 21.98 12.58 -5.07
C LYS A 5 23.22 11.83 -5.56
N LYS A 6 24.20 11.63 -4.68
CA LYS A 6 25.43 10.89 -5.02
C LYS A 6 25.12 9.46 -5.47
N ILE A 7 24.34 8.71 -4.70
CA ILE A 7 23.97 7.32 -5.03
C ILE A 7 23.29 7.25 -6.40
N ILE A 8 22.31 8.11 -6.67
CA ILE A 8 21.59 8.14 -7.95
C ILE A 8 22.53 8.57 -9.09
N ASP A 9 23.35 9.59 -8.89
CA ASP A 9 24.23 10.10 -9.95
C ASP A 9 25.27 9.04 -10.38
N TRP A 10 25.81 8.26 -9.45
CA TRP A 10 26.77 7.19 -9.72
C TRP A 10 26.18 5.92 -10.29
N SER A 11 24.87 5.71 -10.15
CA SER A 11 24.21 4.51 -10.59
C SER A 11 23.59 4.68 -11.97
N GLN A 12 23.75 3.70 -12.85
CA GLN A 12 23.20 3.75 -14.22
C GLN A 12 22.10 2.73 -14.43
N LYS A 13 22.22 1.53 -13.86
CA LYS A 13 21.28 0.42 -14.00
C LYS A 13 20.57 0.20 -12.69
N ILE A 14 19.31 0.60 -12.62
CA ILE A 14 18.55 0.68 -11.37
C ILE A 14 17.37 -0.26 -11.40
N ALA A 15 17.20 -1.05 -10.33
CA ALA A 15 16.01 -1.84 -10.09
C ALA A 15 15.21 -1.24 -8.94
N ILE A 16 13.90 -1.06 -9.12
CA ILE A 16 12.97 -0.59 -8.09
C ILE A 16 12.04 -1.73 -7.73
N PHE A 17 11.79 -1.93 -6.43
CA PHE A 17 10.92 -2.96 -5.89
C PHE A 17 9.89 -2.38 -4.92
N CYS A 18 8.70 -2.98 -4.90
CA CYS A 18 7.75 -2.85 -3.81
C CYS A 18 7.48 -4.21 -3.16
N HIS A 19 6.67 -4.20 -2.12
CA HIS A 19 6.28 -5.40 -1.39
C HIS A 19 5.31 -6.30 -2.19
N GLU A 20 5.15 -7.56 -1.75
CA GLU A 20 4.09 -8.46 -2.22
C GLU A 20 2.70 -7.92 -1.89
N ASN A 21 1.69 -8.27 -2.72
CA ASN A 21 0.34 -7.72 -2.64
C ASN A 21 0.35 -6.17 -2.59
N PRO A 22 0.92 -5.50 -3.60
CA PRO A 22 1.16 -4.08 -3.59
C PRO A 22 -0.15 -3.30 -3.53
N ASP A 23 -0.22 -2.37 -2.60
CA ASP A 23 -1.30 -1.39 -2.49
C ASP A 23 -1.05 -0.14 -3.32
N GLY A 24 -1.84 0.90 -3.09
CA GLY A 24 -1.71 2.16 -3.80
C GLY A 24 -0.33 2.80 -3.60
N ASP A 25 0.14 2.97 -2.35
CA ASP A 25 1.42 3.64 -2.05
C ASP A 25 2.60 2.92 -2.71
N ALA A 26 2.64 1.60 -2.63
CA ALA A 26 3.66 0.79 -3.27
C ALA A 26 3.73 1.02 -4.80
N ILE A 27 2.59 1.02 -5.49
CA ILE A 27 2.54 1.20 -6.95
C ILE A 27 2.86 2.63 -7.37
N TRP A 28 2.35 3.63 -6.64
CA TRP A 28 2.65 5.02 -6.93
C TRP A 28 4.12 5.34 -6.72
N SER A 29 4.68 4.90 -5.60
CA SER A 29 6.10 5.08 -5.27
C SER A 29 7.00 4.55 -6.38
N ILE A 30 6.70 3.36 -6.92
CA ILE A 30 7.44 2.79 -8.05
C ILE A 30 7.31 3.66 -9.30
N LEU A 31 6.09 3.99 -9.72
CA LEU A 31 5.84 4.60 -11.03
C LEU A 31 6.38 6.03 -11.11
N TRP A 32 6.23 6.83 -10.06
CA TRP A 32 6.75 8.17 -10.12
C TRP A 32 8.27 8.21 -9.93
N PHE A 33 8.84 7.36 -9.07
CA PHE A 33 10.29 7.32 -8.90
C PHE A 33 11.00 6.78 -10.15
N TRP A 34 10.41 5.75 -10.79
CA TRP A 34 10.83 5.34 -12.12
C TRP A 34 10.83 6.53 -13.08
N ARG A 35 9.75 7.29 -13.15
CA ARG A 35 9.64 8.41 -14.08
C ARG A 35 10.68 9.48 -13.81
N LEU A 36 10.97 9.80 -12.56
CA LEU A 36 12.04 10.73 -12.18
C LEU A 36 13.41 10.23 -12.65
N LEU A 37 13.72 8.96 -12.38
CA LEU A 37 15.00 8.36 -12.77
C LEU A 37 15.15 8.23 -14.30
N GLU A 38 14.07 7.93 -15.02
CA GLU A 38 14.06 7.92 -16.50
C GLU A 38 14.41 9.31 -17.06
N LYS A 39 13.89 10.39 -16.48
CA LYS A 39 14.27 11.77 -16.84
C LYS A 39 15.74 12.10 -16.55
N LEU A 40 16.33 11.42 -15.60
CA LEU A 40 17.77 11.49 -15.30
C LEU A 40 18.60 10.58 -16.19
N TRP A 41 18.04 10.04 -17.28
CA TRP A 41 18.69 9.17 -18.26
C TRP A 41 19.26 7.88 -17.65
N LYS A 42 18.60 7.35 -16.59
CA LYS A 42 18.94 6.06 -15.97
C LYS A 42 18.24 4.91 -16.68
N ASP A 43 18.89 3.76 -16.76
CA ASP A 43 18.28 2.51 -17.21
C ASP A 43 17.55 1.87 -16.03
N VAL A 44 16.25 2.01 -16.00
CA VAL A 44 15.41 1.66 -14.84
C VAL A 44 14.43 0.57 -15.18
N SER A 45 14.43 -0.49 -14.37
CA SER A 45 13.37 -1.48 -14.35
C SER A 45 12.70 -1.49 -12.97
N TYR A 46 11.42 -1.79 -12.94
CA TYR A 46 10.66 -1.83 -11.71
C TYR A 46 9.80 -3.10 -11.63
N PHE A 47 9.72 -3.62 -10.41
CA PHE A 47 9.27 -4.98 -10.14
C PHE A 47 8.22 -4.99 -9.04
N SER A 48 7.20 -5.81 -9.23
CA SER A 48 6.26 -6.21 -8.21
C SER A 48 6.18 -7.72 -8.17
N PRO A 49 6.29 -8.37 -6.99
CA PRO A 49 6.15 -9.81 -6.86
C PRO A 49 4.78 -10.32 -7.34
N ASP A 50 3.74 -9.51 -7.10
CA ASP A 50 2.37 -9.79 -7.49
C ASP A 50 1.85 -8.81 -8.53
N GLN A 51 0.82 -9.21 -9.26
CA GLN A 51 0.13 -8.37 -10.22
C GLN A 51 -0.61 -7.25 -9.50
N PRO A 52 -0.28 -5.96 -9.78
CA PRO A 52 -1.01 -4.85 -9.19
C PRO A 52 -2.48 -4.79 -9.64
N SER A 53 -3.32 -4.19 -8.80
CA SER A 53 -4.73 -3.98 -9.12
C SER A 53 -4.93 -3.25 -10.45
N LYS A 54 -5.86 -3.75 -11.26
CA LYS A 54 -6.24 -3.13 -12.54
C LYS A 54 -6.84 -1.74 -12.39
N MET A 55 -7.28 -1.35 -11.19
CA MET A 55 -7.77 0.00 -10.94
C MET A 55 -6.69 1.07 -11.21
N PHE A 56 -5.40 0.70 -11.18
CA PHE A 56 -4.27 1.56 -11.47
C PHE A 56 -3.82 1.54 -12.94
N SER A 57 -4.50 0.76 -13.80
CA SER A 57 -4.10 0.53 -15.18
C SER A 57 -4.14 1.76 -16.11
N PHE A 58 -4.78 2.84 -15.67
CA PHE A 58 -4.82 4.11 -16.38
C PHE A 58 -3.50 4.90 -16.30
N LEU A 59 -2.60 4.49 -15.39
CA LEU A 59 -1.32 5.15 -15.21
C LEU A 59 -0.33 4.72 -16.29
N LYS A 60 0.40 5.69 -16.78
CA LYS A 60 1.50 5.45 -17.70
C LYS A 60 2.60 4.67 -16.96
N GLY A 61 3.17 3.70 -17.63
CA GLY A 61 4.19 2.80 -17.02
C GLY A 61 3.61 1.58 -16.32
N PHE A 62 2.33 1.56 -15.92
CA PHE A 62 1.71 0.41 -15.26
C PHE A 62 1.98 -0.94 -15.96
N LYS A 63 1.84 -0.97 -17.30
CA LYS A 63 2.06 -2.18 -18.11
C LYS A 63 3.53 -2.62 -18.21
N LYS A 64 4.47 -1.80 -17.75
CA LYS A 64 5.91 -2.10 -17.77
C LYS A 64 6.39 -2.68 -16.43
N ILE A 65 5.53 -2.76 -15.41
CA ILE A 65 5.86 -3.43 -14.14
C ILE A 65 6.19 -4.90 -14.46
N LYS A 66 7.35 -5.34 -14.01
CA LYS A 66 7.87 -6.68 -14.27
C LYS A 66 7.62 -7.60 -13.08
N ASP A 67 7.38 -8.88 -13.35
CA ASP A 67 7.26 -9.95 -12.35
C ASP A 67 8.54 -10.79 -12.20
N LYS A 68 9.51 -10.62 -13.13
CA LYS A 68 10.78 -11.36 -13.15
C LYS A 68 11.95 -10.41 -13.04
N PHE A 69 12.85 -10.73 -12.11
CA PHE A 69 14.05 -9.97 -11.84
C PHE A 69 15.28 -10.68 -12.43
N ASP A 70 16.09 -9.90 -13.18
CA ASP A 70 17.37 -10.37 -13.71
C ASP A 70 18.50 -9.96 -12.77
N TYR A 71 18.96 -10.91 -11.97
CA TYR A 71 20.08 -10.70 -11.06
C TYR A 71 21.36 -10.39 -11.89
N TRP A 72 22.28 -9.63 -11.31
CA TRP A 72 23.59 -9.27 -11.89
C TRP A 72 23.55 -8.18 -12.98
N TYR A 73 22.37 -7.67 -13.31
CA TYR A 73 22.25 -6.58 -14.29
C TYR A 73 22.31 -5.20 -13.64
N TYR A 74 21.78 -5.05 -12.45
CA TYR A 74 21.60 -3.76 -11.78
C TYR A 74 22.73 -3.49 -10.79
N ASN A 75 23.09 -2.18 -10.64
CA ASN A 75 24.12 -1.70 -9.71
C ASN A 75 23.54 -0.82 -8.58
N LEU A 76 22.24 -0.55 -8.60
CA LEU A 76 21.50 0.04 -7.50
C LEU A 76 20.14 -0.66 -7.38
N LEU A 77 19.80 -1.05 -6.17
CA LEU A 77 18.49 -1.62 -5.83
C LEU A 77 17.76 -0.64 -4.93
N ILE A 78 16.53 -0.32 -5.28
CA ILE A 78 15.69 0.61 -4.52
C ILE A 78 14.46 -0.14 -4.03
N PHE A 79 14.26 -0.13 -2.71
CA PHE A 79 13.09 -0.72 -2.08
C PHE A 79 12.17 0.37 -1.56
N LEU A 80 10.91 0.31 -1.98
CA LEU A 80 9.89 1.28 -1.66
C LEU A 80 8.76 0.58 -0.91
N ASP A 81 8.39 1.13 0.25
CA ASP A 81 7.22 0.69 1.01
C ASP A 81 7.21 -0.81 1.35
N PHE A 82 8.31 -1.33 1.86
CA PHE A 82 8.45 -2.78 2.03
C PHE A 82 8.30 -3.28 3.47
N SER A 83 8.45 -2.43 4.48
CA SER A 83 8.37 -2.68 5.94
C SER A 83 9.27 -3.80 6.51
N GLU A 84 9.27 -4.97 5.90
CA GLU A 84 10.04 -6.14 6.36
C GLU A 84 10.62 -6.93 5.19
N TYR A 85 11.79 -7.56 5.41
CA TYR A 85 12.40 -8.48 4.43
C TYR A 85 11.48 -9.65 4.01
N SER A 86 10.65 -10.12 4.93
CA SER A 86 9.70 -11.20 4.66
C SER A 86 8.76 -10.88 3.51
N ARG A 87 8.42 -9.62 3.31
CA ARG A 87 7.56 -9.13 2.22
C ARG A 87 8.25 -9.07 0.84
N LEU A 88 9.57 -9.24 0.83
CA LEU A 88 10.38 -9.37 -0.38
C LEU A 88 10.94 -10.78 -0.55
N TRP A 89 10.43 -11.74 0.22
CA TRP A 89 10.95 -13.11 0.27
C TRP A 89 11.12 -13.77 -1.11
N VAL A 90 10.18 -13.56 -2.01
CA VAL A 90 10.23 -14.13 -3.37
C VAL A 90 11.49 -13.66 -4.13
N VAL A 91 11.91 -12.41 -3.90
CA VAL A 91 13.09 -11.81 -4.53
C VAL A 91 14.37 -12.21 -3.80
N PHE A 92 14.33 -12.27 -2.45
CA PHE A 92 15.52 -12.51 -1.62
C PHE A 92 15.91 -13.98 -1.46
N LYS A 93 14.98 -14.91 -1.61
CA LYS A 93 15.20 -16.32 -1.34
C LYS A 93 16.43 -16.87 -2.06
N ASN A 94 17.43 -17.35 -1.28
CA ASN A 94 18.70 -17.89 -1.78
C ASN A 94 19.55 -16.87 -2.58
N LYS A 95 19.41 -15.58 -2.32
CA LYS A 95 20.11 -14.50 -3.02
C LYS A 95 20.75 -13.48 -2.06
N GLU A 96 20.88 -13.82 -0.79
CA GLU A 96 21.37 -12.94 0.27
C GLU A 96 22.72 -12.29 -0.09
N LYS A 97 23.63 -13.07 -0.69
CA LYS A 97 24.94 -12.57 -1.13
C LYS A 97 24.83 -11.45 -2.18
N TYR A 98 23.92 -11.59 -3.15
CA TYR A 98 23.69 -10.57 -4.16
C TYR A 98 23.23 -9.24 -3.54
N PHE A 99 22.34 -9.30 -2.55
CA PHE A 99 21.85 -8.10 -1.86
C PHE A 99 22.89 -7.49 -0.91
N GLN A 100 23.80 -8.29 -0.38
CA GLN A 100 24.94 -7.81 0.42
C GLN A 100 26.01 -7.10 -0.42
N GLU A 101 26.17 -7.46 -1.68
CA GLU A 101 27.20 -6.94 -2.58
C GLU A 101 26.72 -5.71 -3.38
N ASN A 102 25.41 -5.37 -3.38
CA ASN A 102 24.87 -4.25 -4.12
C ASN A 102 24.58 -3.05 -3.22
N GLU A 103 24.64 -1.84 -3.81
CA GLU A 103 24.14 -0.63 -3.15
C GLU A 103 22.62 -0.71 -3.04
N ILE A 104 22.09 -0.48 -1.85
CA ILE A 104 20.66 -0.56 -1.56
C ILE A 104 20.18 0.74 -0.95
N LEU A 105 19.12 1.30 -1.55
CA LEU A 105 18.44 2.50 -1.11
C LEU A 105 17.00 2.13 -0.72
N VAL A 106 16.58 2.54 0.46
CA VAL A 106 15.25 2.24 1.01
C VAL A 106 14.53 3.52 1.35
N PHE A 107 13.26 3.61 0.95
CA PHE A 107 12.31 4.61 1.44
C PHE A 107 11.11 3.88 2.03
N ASP A 108 10.78 4.18 3.28
CA ASP A 108 9.69 3.50 3.97
C ASP A 108 9.16 4.33 5.14
N HIS A 109 7.85 4.33 5.33
CA HIS A 109 7.20 5.00 6.46
C HIS A 109 6.79 4.05 7.59
N HIS A 110 6.96 2.74 7.40
CA HIS A 110 6.67 1.74 8.43
C HIS A 110 7.81 1.64 9.47
N GLU A 111 7.54 1.01 10.60
CA GLU A 111 8.57 0.65 11.56
C GLU A 111 9.45 -0.46 10.99
N ILE A 112 10.70 -0.12 10.62
CA ILE A 112 11.67 -1.08 10.08
C ILE A 112 12.45 -1.69 11.24
N LYS A 113 12.26 -3.01 11.47
CA LYS A 113 12.92 -3.75 12.55
C LYS A 113 14.36 -4.11 12.22
N ASP A 114 14.60 -4.55 10.99
CA ASP A 114 15.91 -4.99 10.52
C ASP A 114 16.57 -3.91 9.66
N ARG A 115 17.71 -3.37 10.12
CA ARG A 115 18.46 -2.32 9.43
C ARG A 115 19.87 -2.80 9.13
N PRO A 116 20.12 -3.45 7.98
CA PRO A 116 21.47 -3.85 7.58
C PRO A 116 22.40 -2.65 7.44
N GLU A 117 23.63 -2.78 7.89
CA GLU A 117 24.61 -1.69 7.92
C GLU A 117 24.96 -1.14 6.52
N ASN A 118 24.91 -2.01 5.51
CA ASN A 118 25.21 -1.65 4.11
C ASN A 118 24.05 -0.99 3.37
N TRP A 119 22.87 -0.80 4.01
CA TRP A 119 21.72 -0.18 3.39
C TRP A 119 21.63 1.31 3.71
N THR A 120 21.28 2.10 2.71
CA THR A 120 20.94 3.50 2.91
C THR A 120 19.44 3.62 3.08
N ILE A 121 18.97 3.89 4.29
CA ILE A 121 17.55 3.86 4.67
C ILE A 121 17.08 5.28 4.99
N PHE A 122 16.05 5.73 4.29
CA PHE A 122 15.26 6.92 4.57
C PHE A 122 13.90 6.48 5.11
N ASN A 123 13.76 6.56 6.42
CA ASN A 123 12.58 6.10 7.15
C ASN A 123 12.04 7.20 8.05
N ASP A 124 10.78 7.53 7.88
CA ASP A 124 10.05 8.47 8.73
C ASP A 124 8.66 7.91 9.07
N THR A 125 8.51 7.34 10.26
CA THR A 125 7.25 6.76 10.74
C THR A 125 6.15 7.79 11.03
N LYS A 126 6.45 9.09 10.90
CA LYS A 126 5.48 10.19 10.98
C LYS A 126 5.00 10.65 9.61
N ALA A 127 5.62 10.16 8.54
CA ALA A 127 5.14 10.40 7.20
C ALA A 127 3.86 9.60 6.95
N THR A 128 2.92 10.20 6.25
CA THR A 128 1.66 9.55 5.86
C THR A 128 1.94 8.37 4.93
N SER A 129 3.04 8.41 4.17
CA SER A 129 3.43 7.39 3.23
C SER A 129 4.88 7.45 2.80
N THR A 130 5.30 6.42 2.07
CA THR A 130 6.60 6.35 1.40
C THR A 130 6.76 7.43 0.33
N CYS A 131 5.72 7.75 -0.44
CA CYS A 131 5.77 8.83 -1.43
C CYS A 131 6.08 10.20 -0.82
N GLU A 132 5.57 10.50 0.36
CA GLU A 132 5.87 11.75 1.07
C GLU A 132 7.35 11.86 1.40
N ILE A 133 7.95 10.78 1.91
CA ILE A 133 9.38 10.72 2.21
C ILE A 133 10.21 10.97 0.95
N ILE A 134 9.85 10.33 -0.16
CA ILE A 134 10.60 10.50 -1.40
C ILE A 134 10.43 11.93 -1.93
N LEU A 135 9.21 12.49 -1.95
CA LEU A 135 8.96 13.87 -2.38
C LEU A 135 9.84 14.85 -1.61
N GLU A 136 9.82 14.81 -0.29
CA GLU A 136 10.56 15.73 0.57
C GLU A 136 12.08 15.59 0.46
N ASN A 137 12.57 14.39 0.14
CA ASN A 137 13.99 14.13 -0.01
C ASN A 137 14.53 14.36 -1.42
N THR A 138 13.67 14.51 -2.42
CA THR A 138 14.09 14.65 -3.83
C THR A 138 13.65 15.94 -4.49
N LEU A 139 12.62 16.64 -3.98
CA LEU A 139 12.08 17.85 -4.58
C LEU A 139 13.17 18.94 -4.73
N ASP A 140 13.84 19.30 -3.66
CA ASP A 140 14.87 20.36 -3.66
C ASP A 140 16.07 20.03 -4.56
N ILE A 141 16.34 18.73 -4.74
CA ILE A 141 17.48 18.27 -5.55
C ILE A 141 17.13 18.24 -7.04
N ARG A 142 15.86 18.00 -7.37
CA ARG A 142 15.41 17.64 -8.70
C ARG A 142 14.11 18.33 -9.14
N GLU A 143 13.75 19.47 -8.53
CA GLU A 143 12.49 20.17 -8.84
C GLU A 143 12.24 20.35 -10.35
N SER A 144 13.28 20.70 -11.11
CA SER A 144 13.18 20.89 -12.55
C SER A 144 12.79 19.63 -13.35
N TYR A 145 12.83 18.46 -12.75
CA TYR A 145 12.41 17.19 -13.36
C TYR A 145 10.98 16.80 -13.02
N TYR A 146 10.35 17.50 -12.06
CA TYR A 146 8.94 17.28 -11.74
C TYR A 146 8.07 17.89 -12.84
N ASP A 147 7.27 17.03 -13.45
CA ASP A 147 6.27 17.43 -14.45
C ASP A 147 4.86 17.06 -13.99
N GLU A 148 3.85 17.41 -14.82
CA GLU A 148 2.45 17.08 -14.58
C GLU A 148 2.26 15.60 -14.26
N GLU A 149 2.97 14.69 -14.94
CA GLU A 149 2.82 13.25 -14.76
C GLU A 149 3.29 12.83 -13.35
N ILE A 150 4.49 13.23 -12.96
CA ILE A 150 5.06 12.94 -11.62
C ILE A 150 4.18 13.57 -10.53
N ALA A 151 3.83 14.84 -10.68
CA ALA A 151 2.99 15.54 -9.72
C ALA A 151 1.60 14.88 -9.59
N THR A 152 1.04 14.36 -10.69
CA THR A 152 -0.24 13.65 -10.68
C THR A 152 -0.16 12.33 -9.93
N TYR A 153 0.90 11.54 -10.10
CA TYR A 153 1.08 10.29 -9.37
C TYR A 153 1.19 10.53 -7.87
N LEU A 154 2.01 11.50 -7.48
CA LEU A 154 2.16 11.89 -6.09
C LEU A 154 0.86 12.45 -5.48
N TYR A 155 0.09 13.22 -6.24
CA TYR A 155 -1.19 13.74 -5.76
C TYR A 155 -2.25 12.64 -5.58
N LEU A 156 -2.25 11.63 -6.47
CA LEU A 156 -3.15 10.49 -6.33
C LEU A 156 -2.81 9.69 -5.07
N TRP A 157 -1.52 9.41 -4.86
CA TRP A 157 -1.05 8.79 -3.64
C TRP A 157 -1.52 9.56 -2.39
N LEU A 158 -1.24 10.85 -2.32
CA LEU A 158 -1.63 11.70 -1.21
C LEU A 158 -3.14 11.63 -0.92
N THR A 159 -3.94 11.48 -1.97
CA THR A 159 -5.40 11.32 -1.86
C THR A 159 -5.80 9.94 -1.33
N THR A 160 -5.10 8.87 -1.72
CA THR A 160 -5.45 7.49 -1.31
C THR A 160 -5.10 7.22 0.14
N ASP A 161 -3.87 7.47 0.54
CA ASP A 161 -3.35 7.09 1.85
C ASP A 161 -3.89 7.96 2.98
N SER A 162 -4.13 9.23 2.70
CA SER A 162 -4.83 10.09 3.65
C SER A 162 -6.34 9.83 3.73
N GLY A 163 -6.86 8.86 2.94
CA GLY A 163 -8.29 8.66 2.81
C GLY A 163 -9.02 9.93 2.36
N ASN A 164 -8.45 10.65 1.39
CA ASN A 164 -8.93 11.97 0.97
C ASN A 164 -8.87 13.02 2.09
N PHE A 165 -7.71 13.11 2.76
CA PHE A 165 -7.42 14.02 3.87
C PHE A 165 -8.22 13.77 5.16
N ARG A 166 -8.68 12.53 5.40
CA ARG A 166 -9.50 12.17 6.57
C ARG A 166 -8.74 11.51 7.72
N TYR A 167 -7.61 10.85 7.44
CA TYR A 167 -6.95 9.96 8.40
C TYR A 167 -5.64 10.50 8.97
N ASP A 168 -5.14 11.60 8.42
CA ASP A 168 -3.83 12.11 8.77
C ASP A 168 -3.87 12.99 10.03
N GLU A 169 -3.00 12.69 10.98
CA GLU A 169 -2.77 13.54 12.16
C GLU A 169 -1.89 14.76 11.82
N ASN A 170 -1.13 14.72 10.72
CA ASN A 170 -0.22 15.78 10.28
C ASN A 170 -0.80 16.63 9.14
N HIS A 171 -1.97 17.21 9.37
CA HIS A 171 -2.72 17.96 8.37
C HIS A 171 -1.94 19.08 7.70
N GLU A 172 -1.06 19.79 8.43
CA GLU A 172 -0.26 20.86 7.86
C GLU A 172 0.73 20.33 6.80
N ARG A 173 1.44 19.25 7.12
CA ARG A 173 2.42 18.63 6.23
C ARG A 173 1.77 18.14 4.94
N ILE A 174 0.67 17.41 5.06
CA ILE A 174 -0.02 16.84 3.89
C ILE A 174 -0.66 17.91 3.00
N LEU A 175 -1.27 18.96 3.59
CA LEU A 175 -1.84 20.06 2.82
C LEU A 175 -0.76 20.89 2.12
N LYS A 176 0.39 21.08 2.75
CA LYS A 176 1.55 21.73 2.12
C LYS A 176 2.03 20.91 0.91
N ASN A 177 2.17 19.59 1.05
CA ASN A 177 2.55 18.71 -0.04
C ASN A 177 1.50 18.72 -1.16
N ALA A 178 0.20 18.71 -0.83
CA ALA A 178 -0.88 18.85 -1.82
C ALA A 178 -0.77 20.15 -2.61
N LEU A 179 -0.56 21.28 -1.93
CA LEU A 179 -0.38 22.59 -2.58
C LEU A 179 0.83 22.59 -3.51
N THR A 180 1.96 22.06 -3.06
CA THR A 180 3.17 21.92 -3.88
C THR A 180 2.89 21.14 -5.15
N LEU A 181 2.20 20.01 -5.05
CA LEU A 181 1.86 19.15 -6.20
C LEU A 181 0.90 19.84 -7.18
N ILE A 182 -0.06 20.62 -6.69
CA ILE A 182 -0.95 21.44 -7.55
C ILE A 182 -0.14 22.53 -8.27
N GLN A 183 0.81 23.17 -7.60
CA GLN A 183 1.72 24.15 -8.21
C GLN A 183 2.62 23.52 -9.29
N LEU A 184 2.96 22.24 -9.14
CA LEU A 184 3.66 21.42 -10.13
C LEU A 184 2.70 20.79 -11.18
N TRP A 185 1.50 21.32 -11.32
CA TRP A 185 0.50 20.96 -12.34
C TRP A 185 -0.09 19.55 -12.22
N ALA A 186 -0.21 19.01 -11.00
CA ALA A 186 -0.90 17.74 -10.79
C ALA A 186 -2.30 17.74 -11.41
N ASN A 187 -2.59 16.75 -12.26
CA ASN A 187 -3.84 16.61 -12.98
C ASN A 187 -4.93 15.97 -12.11
N LYS A 188 -5.49 16.75 -11.19
CA LYS A 188 -6.57 16.31 -10.30
C LYS A 188 -7.77 15.73 -11.07
N LYS A 189 -8.09 16.27 -12.26
CA LYS A 189 -9.21 15.78 -13.07
C LYS A 189 -9.00 14.35 -13.53
N LEU A 190 -7.79 14.01 -13.97
CA LEU A 190 -7.43 12.63 -14.35
C LEU A 190 -7.69 11.65 -13.19
N ILE A 191 -7.34 12.04 -11.97
CA ILE A 191 -7.56 11.23 -10.78
C ILE A 191 -9.04 11.05 -10.48
N ILE A 192 -9.80 12.13 -10.48
CA ILE A 192 -11.25 12.07 -10.23
C ILE A 192 -11.94 11.15 -11.24
N ASP A 193 -11.64 11.31 -12.52
CA ASP A 193 -12.31 10.59 -13.60
C ASP A 193 -11.95 9.08 -13.62
N ASN A 194 -10.71 8.73 -13.29
CA ASN A 194 -10.22 7.35 -13.43
C ASN A 194 -10.17 6.57 -12.11
N PHE A 195 -10.03 7.22 -10.98
CA PHE A 195 -9.92 6.56 -9.68
C PHE A 195 -11.19 6.72 -8.84
N ILE A 196 -11.71 7.94 -8.69
CA ILE A 196 -12.87 8.20 -7.82
C ILE A 196 -14.18 7.83 -8.53
N ASN A 197 -14.41 8.36 -9.73
CA ASN A 197 -15.68 8.23 -10.46
C ASN A 197 -15.74 7.03 -11.42
N ASN A 198 -14.78 6.13 -11.37
CA ASN A 198 -14.67 5.00 -12.30
C ASN A 198 -15.08 3.66 -11.65
N LYS A 199 -16.21 3.63 -10.96
CA LYS A 199 -16.72 2.40 -10.36
C LYS A 199 -17.60 1.65 -11.36
N SER A 200 -17.29 0.37 -11.60
CA SER A 200 -18.12 -0.49 -12.44
C SER A 200 -19.45 -0.83 -11.76
N MET A 201 -20.47 -1.12 -12.54
CA MET A 201 -21.74 -1.62 -12.00
C MET A 201 -21.55 -2.94 -11.21
N TRP A 202 -20.60 -3.78 -11.60
CA TRP A 202 -20.25 -5.00 -10.87
C TRP A 202 -19.65 -4.71 -9.50
N SER A 203 -18.79 -3.71 -9.39
CA SER A 203 -18.25 -3.27 -8.11
C SER A 203 -19.35 -2.74 -7.19
N ILE A 204 -20.33 -2.01 -7.71
CA ILE A 204 -21.51 -1.56 -6.94
C ILE A 204 -22.39 -2.75 -6.51
N LYS A 205 -22.56 -3.77 -7.36
CA LYS A 205 -23.28 -5.00 -6.99
C LYS A 205 -22.55 -5.76 -5.87
N PHE A 206 -21.22 -5.78 -5.89
CA PHE A 206 -20.44 -6.36 -4.81
C PHE A 206 -20.63 -5.59 -3.49
N LEU A 207 -20.60 -4.25 -3.51
CA LEU A 207 -20.94 -3.45 -2.33
C LEU A 207 -22.33 -3.81 -1.79
N LYS A 208 -23.33 -3.96 -2.65
CA LYS A 208 -24.67 -4.42 -2.23
C LYS A 208 -24.58 -5.75 -1.46
N THR A 209 -23.83 -6.72 -1.98
CA THR A 209 -23.63 -8.02 -1.30
C THR A 209 -22.99 -7.86 0.07
N LEU A 210 -21.97 -6.99 0.19
CA LEU A 210 -21.34 -6.68 1.48
C LEU A 210 -22.32 -6.06 2.47
N LEU A 211 -23.17 -5.12 2.02
CA LEU A 211 -24.18 -4.46 2.86
C LEU A 211 -25.30 -5.43 3.30
N GLU A 212 -25.73 -6.33 2.43
CA GLU A 212 -26.71 -7.38 2.76
C GLU A 212 -26.20 -8.39 3.83
N ARG A 213 -24.87 -8.58 3.90
CA ARG A 213 -24.19 -9.44 4.88
C ARG A 213 -23.68 -8.67 6.10
N LEU A 214 -23.98 -7.38 6.18
CA LEU A 214 -23.52 -6.56 7.29
C LEU A 214 -24.17 -7.04 8.58
N THR A 215 -23.34 -7.36 9.58
CA THR A 215 -23.77 -7.97 10.84
C THR A 215 -23.16 -7.22 12.01
N GLU A 216 -23.98 -6.95 13.01
CA GLU A 216 -23.59 -6.30 14.26
C GLU A 216 -23.28 -7.34 15.34
N HIS A 217 -22.21 -7.12 16.10
CA HIS A 217 -21.87 -7.91 17.27
C HIS A 217 -21.21 -7.01 18.34
N GLY A 218 -21.98 -6.58 19.33
CA GLY A 218 -21.51 -5.61 20.33
C GLY A 218 -21.03 -4.31 19.65
N ASP A 219 -19.78 -3.92 19.90
CA ASP A 219 -19.13 -2.75 19.30
C ASP A 219 -18.45 -3.06 17.94
N ILE A 220 -18.70 -4.26 17.39
CA ILE A 220 -18.12 -4.72 16.13
C ILE A 220 -19.18 -4.72 15.03
N LEU A 221 -18.85 -4.17 13.88
CA LEU A 221 -19.61 -4.31 12.65
C LEU A 221 -18.78 -5.09 11.64
N TYR A 222 -19.31 -6.16 11.07
CA TYR A 222 -18.55 -6.95 10.11
C TYR A 222 -19.39 -7.39 8.91
N THR A 223 -18.70 -7.63 7.81
CA THR A 223 -19.24 -8.29 6.62
C THR A 223 -18.26 -9.33 6.13
N TYR A 224 -18.69 -10.21 5.23
CA TYR A 224 -17.83 -11.29 4.74
C TYR A 224 -18.09 -11.62 3.28
N TYR A 225 -17.05 -12.20 2.64
CA TYR A 225 -17.13 -12.71 1.29
C TYR A 225 -16.12 -13.84 1.07
N ASP A 226 -16.38 -14.67 0.07
CA ASP A 226 -15.42 -15.68 -0.42
C ASP A 226 -14.54 -15.04 -1.50
N ARG A 227 -13.25 -15.38 -1.51
CA ARG A 227 -12.32 -14.89 -2.53
C ARG A 227 -12.81 -15.18 -3.95
N ASP A 228 -13.42 -16.36 -4.17
CA ASP A 228 -13.89 -16.75 -5.48
C ASP A 228 -15.07 -15.90 -5.97
N GLU A 229 -15.81 -15.24 -5.07
CA GLU A 229 -16.87 -14.30 -5.43
C GLU A 229 -16.34 -13.07 -6.18
N LEU A 230 -15.08 -12.66 -5.93
CA LEU A 230 -14.47 -11.51 -6.61
C LEU A 230 -14.45 -11.70 -8.13
N ALA A 231 -14.17 -12.93 -8.59
CA ALA A 231 -14.20 -13.27 -10.02
C ALA A 231 -15.62 -13.11 -10.62
N ASN A 232 -16.66 -13.45 -9.87
CA ASN A 232 -18.06 -13.30 -10.31
C ASN A 232 -18.45 -11.83 -10.50
N PHE A 233 -17.82 -10.92 -9.74
CA PHE A 233 -18.03 -9.48 -9.84
C PHE A 233 -16.98 -8.79 -10.72
N ASN A 234 -16.04 -9.52 -11.31
CA ASN A 234 -14.93 -8.99 -12.10
C ASN A 234 -14.20 -7.85 -11.39
N ILE A 235 -13.90 -8.04 -10.11
CA ILE A 235 -13.14 -7.12 -9.26
C ILE A 235 -11.96 -7.85 -8.62
N ASP A 236 -10.98 -7.10 -8.17
CA ASP A 236 -9.82 -7.61 -7.44
C ASP A 236 -9.88 -7.25 -5.94
N ASN A 237 -8.85 -7.69 -5.19
CA ASN A 237 -8.76 -7.47 -3.75
C ASN A 237 -8.73 -6.01 -3.36
N GLU A 238 -8.05 -5.16 -4.13
CA GLU A 238 -7.92 -3.74 -3.85
C GLU A 238 -9.26 -3.03 -4.02
N GLN A 239 -9.98 -3.36 -5.10
CA GLN A 239 -11.34 -2.87 -5.32
C GLN A 239 -12.31 -3.31 -4.22
N ALA A 240 -12.15 -4.55 -3.71
CA ALA A 240 -12.94 -5.03 -2.58
C ALA A 240 -12.59 -4.27 -1.29
N GLY A 241 -11.30 -4.01 -1.05
CA GLY A 241 -10.81 -3.22 0.10
C GLY A 241 -11.33 -1.79 0.12
N TYR A 242 -11.49 -1.17 -1.06
CA TYR A 242 -12.06 0.17 -1.19
C TYR A 242 -13.45 0.28 -0.52
N TRP A 243 -14.31 -0.73 -0.64
CA TRP A 243 -15.64 -0.71 -0.04
C TRP A 243 -15.63 -0.77 1.49
N LEU A 244 -14.57 -1.33 2.09
CA LEU A 244 -14.41 -1.27 3.55
C LEU A 244 -14.26 0.17 4.02
N THR A 245 -13.60 1.04 3.26
CA THR A 245 -13.46 2.46 3.61
C THR A 245 -14.80 3.20 3.59
N ILE A 246 -15.74 2.78 2.74
CA ILE A 246 -17.10 3.33 2.71
C ILE A 246 -17.93 2.83 3.91
N ILE A 247 -17.85 1.54 4.23
CA ILE A 247 -18.54 0.96 5.39
C ILE A 247 -18.02 1.58 6.70
N GLN A 248 -16.75 1.94 6.75
CA GLN A 248 -16.10 2.62 7.87
C GLN A 248 -16.72 4.00 8.21
N GLU A 249 -17.47 4.62 7.30
CA GLU A 249 -18.16 5.89 7.57
C GLU A 249 -19.33 5.74 8.55
N ILE A 250 -19.78 4.52 8.82
CA ILE A 250 -20.83 4.25 9.83
C ILE A 250 -20.33 4.69 11.21
N ARG A 251 -21.18 5.43 11.94
CA ARG A 251 -20.77 6.21 13.11
C ARG A 251 -20.42 5.40 14.36
N TRP A 252 -21.18 4.35 14.64
CA TRP A 252 -21.22 3.74 15.97
C TRP A 252 -20.21 2.64 16.30
N PRO A 253 -19.74 1.76 15.36
CA PRO A 253 -18.89 0.65 15.76
C PRO A 253 -17.48 1.14 16.19
N LYS A 254 -16.92 0.50 17.23
CA LYS A 254 -15.52 0.69 17.59
C LYS A 254 -14.59 0.03 16.55
N VAL A 255 -15.01 -1.12 16.04
CA VAL A 255 -14.25 -1.89 15.03
C VAL A 255 -15.14 -2.29 13.87
N ILE A 256 -14.67 -2.07 12.66
CA ILE A 256 -15.30 -2.54 11.44
C ILE A 256 -14.40 -3.58 10.79
N MET A 257 -14.98 -4.67 10.32
CA MET A 257 -14.21 -5.75 9.71
C MET A 257 -14.78 -6.22 8.38
N THR A 258 -13.88 -6.53 7.44
CA THR A 258 -14.20 -7.46 6.36
C THR A 258 -13.48 -8.78 6.59
N ILE A 259 -14.21 -9.86 6.40
CA ILE A 259 -13.77 -11.24 6.63
C ILE A 259 -13.75 -11.92 5.26
N ARG A 260 -12.56 -12.19 4.75
CA ARG A 260 -12.38 -12.84 3.45
C ARG A 260 -11.98 -14.29 3.65
N LYS A 261 -12.81 -15.20 3.18
CA LYS A 261 -12.49 -16.62 3.13
C LYS A 261 -11.57 -16.91 1.94
N GLU A 262 -10.46 -17.61 2.18
CA GLU A 262 -9.45 -18.00 1.19
C GLU A 262 -9.09 -19.48 1.39
N TRP A 263 -9.69 -20.40 0.65
CA TRP A 263 -9.45 -21.84 0.80
C TRP A 263 -9.48 -22.31 2.27
N GLU A 264 -8.33 -22.64 2.85
CA GLU A 264 -8.17 -23.06 4.26
C GLU A 264 -7.89 -21.91 5.23
N MET A 265 -7.79 -20.68 4.74
CA MET A 265 -7.48 -19.50 5.52
C MET A 265 -8.63 -18.50 5.52
N ILE A 266 -8.65 -17.66 6.52
CA ILE A 266 -9.51 -16.49 6.60
C ILE A 266 -8.63 -15.26 6.81
N LYS A 267 -8.75 -14.26 5.94
CA LYS A 267 -8.15 -12.94 6.13
C LYS A 267 -9.14 -12.00 6.78
N TRP A 268 -8.68 -11.35 7.83
CA TRP A 268 -9.42 -10.40 8.65
C TRP A 268 -8.84 -9.01 8.44
N SER A 269 -9.61 -8.09 7.89
CA SER A 269 -9.20 -6.69 7.72
C SER A 269 -10.00 -5.82 8.69
N LEU A 270 -9.30 -5.13 9.59
CA LEU A 270 -9.88 -4.32 10.66
C LEU A 270 -9.69 -2.83 10.35
N ARG A 271 -10.70 -2.06 10.67
CA ARG A 271 -10.68 -0.59 10.64
C ARG A 271 -11.31 -0.04 11.91
N SER A 272 -10.84 1.12 12.33
CA SER A 272 -11.41 1.85 13.47
C SER A 272 -11.21 3.36 13.30
N LYS A 273 -11.94 4.14 14.08
CA LYS A 273 -11.71 5.59 14.18
C LYS A 273 -10.81 5.91 15.38
N ASP A 274 -11.07 5.28 16.52
CA ASP A 274 -10.43 5.63 17.78
C ASP A 274 -9.79 4.42 18.50
N THR A 275 -10.05 3.20 18.03
CA THR A 275 -9.54 1.96 18.64
C THR A 275 -8.23 1.54 17.98
N ASN A 276 -7.24 1.13 18.79
CA ASN A 276 -6.01 0.57 18.28
C ASN A 276 -6.22 -0.88 17.79
N VAL A 277 -6.58 -1.04 16.52
CA VAL A 277 -6.81 -2.35 15.90
C VAL A 277 -5.51 -3.10 15.58
N GLU A 278 -4.36 -2.44 15.57
CA GLU A 278 -3.05 -3.09 15.45
C GLU A 278 -2.78 -4.00 16.64
N LYS A 279 -3.07 -3.54 17.87
CA LYS A 279 -2.95 -4.36 19.08
C LYS A 279 -3.83 -5.60 19.00
N ILE A 280 -5.04 -5.46 18.47
CA ILE A 280 -5.96 -6.59 18.27
C ILE A 280 -5.34 -7.56 17.27
N ALA A 281 -4.90 -7.09 16.11
CA ALA A 281 -4.30 -7.92 15.07
C ALA A 281 -3.03 -8.65 15.54
N LYS A 282 -2.18 -8.01 16.35
CA LYS A 282 -0.97 -8.61 16.96
C LYS A 282 -1.29 -9.84 17.83
N ASN A 283 -2.45 -9.91 18.47
CA ASN A 283 -2.87 -11.11 19.23
C ASN A 283 -3.15 -12.33 18.34
N PHE A 284 -3.26 -12.13 17.04
CA PHE A 284 -3.46 -13.17 16.03
C PHE A 284 -2.27 -13.32 15.09
N GLY A 285 -1.11 -12.70 15.40
CA GLY A 285 0.09 -12.74 14.59
C GLY A 285 0.07 -11.83 13.35
N GLY A 286 -0.84 -10.87 13.33
CA GLY A 286 -0.92 -9.82 12.31
C GLY A 286 -0.42 -8.47 12.79
N GLY A 287 -0.82 -7.42 12.10
CA GLY A 287 -0.49 -6.02 12.41
C GLY A 287 -0.59 -5.14 11.15
N TRP A 288 -0.38 -3.88 11.29
CA TRP A 288 -0.10 -2.84 10.30
C TRP A 288 -0.11 -1.48 10.99
N HIS A 289 -1.21 -0.69 10.79
CA HIS A 289 -1.40 0.63 11.39
C HIS A 289 -2.39 0.59 12.56
N ILE A 290 -2.32 1.62 13.41
CA ILE A 290 -3.19 1.76 14.60
C ILE A 290 -4.67 1.66 14.24
N HIS A 291 -5.10 2.33 13.17
CA HIS A 291 -6.51 2.40 12.75
C HIS A 291 -6.87 1.51 11.56
N ALA A 292 -5.89 0.81 10.97
CA ALA A 292 -6.07 -0.08 9.83
C ALA A 292 -5.12 -1.27 9.96
N SER A 293 -5.63 -2.46 10.26
CA SER A 293 -4.76 -3.61 10.49
C SER A 293 -5.39 -4.89 9.94
N TRP A 294 -4.59 -5.95 9.85
CA TRP A 294 -5.07 -7.23 9.36
C TRP A 294 -4.34 -8.39 10.02
N PHE A 295 -4.95 -9.57 9.95
CA PHE A 295 -4.35 -10.85 10.32
C PHE A 295 -5.00 -11.98 9.54
N SER A 296 -4.40 -13.19 9.59
CA SER A 296 -4.96 -14.38 8.98
C SER A 296 -5.05 -15.52 9.98
N THR A 297 -6.10 -16.31 9.86
CA THR A 297 -6.29 -17.53 10.67
C THR A 297 -6.56 -18.73 9.77
N LYS A 298 -6.17 -19.93 10.20
CA LYS A 298 -6.63 -21.15 9.56
C LYS A 298 -8.11 -21.38 9.89
N ILE A 299 -8.84 -22.02 8.98
CA ILE A 299 -10.18 -22.51 9.27
C ILE A 299 -10.06 -23.71 10.20
N ASP A 300 -10.67 -23.61 11.39
CA ASP A 300 -10.85 -24.72 12.32
C ASP A 300 -12.28 -25.25 12.18
N LYS A 301 -12.45 -26.55 11.94
CA LYS A 301 -13.72 -27.23 11.64
C LYS A 301 -14.43 -26.69 10.39
N ASP A 302 -14.96 -25.48 10.44
CA ASP A 302 -15.66 -24.80 9.35
C ASP A 302 -15.53 -23.27 9.46
N PHE A 303 -15.92 -22.57 8.39
CA PHE A 303 -15.84 -21.11 8.31
C PHE A 303 -16.69 -20.41 9.36
N GLU A 304 -17.94 -20.85 9.57
CA GLU A 304 -18.87 -20.18 10.49
C GLU A 304 -18.42 -20.32 11.95
N THR A 305 -17.97 -21.51 12.35
CA THR A 305 -17.44 -21.76 13.69
C THR A 305 -16.18 -20.93 13.93
N THR A 306 -15.22 -20.90 12.99
CA THR A 306 -14.01 -20.12 13.12
C THR A 306 -14.34 -18.63 13.19
N LYS A 307 -15.21 -18.14 12.31
CA LYS A 307 -15.67 -16.74 12.30
C LYS A 307 -16.24 -16.32 13.66
N LYS A 308 -17.17 -17.10 14.20
CA LYS A 308 -17.81 -16.84 15.51
C LYS A 308 -16.78 -16.80 16.64
N ASN A 309 -15.84 -17.74 16.70
CA ASN A 309 -14.83 -17.80 17.75
C ASN A 309 -13.87 -16.60 17.70
N VAL A 310 -13.43 -16.21 16.50
CA VAL A 310 -12.51 -15.06 16.34
C VAL A 310 -13.23 -13.76 16.68
N ILE A 311 -14.47 -13.55 16.23
CA ILE A 311 -15.26 -12.36 16.56
C ILE A 311 -15.43 -12.23 18.07
N LYS A 312 -15.79 -13.33 18.76
CA LYS A 312 -15.90 -13.33 20.22
C LYS A 312 -14.58 -12.94 20.89
N LYS A 313 -13.45 -13.50 20.43
CA LYS A 313 -12.13 -13.15 20.99
C LYS A 313 -11.78 -11.67 20.77
N ILE A 314 -12.18 -11.09 19.64
CA ILE A 314 -11.98 -9.66 19.38
C ILE A 314 -12.87 -8.83 20.32
N ASP A 315 -14.13 -9.24 20.55
CA ASP A 315 -15.06 -8.58 21.48
C ASP A 315 -14.50 -8.59 22.90
N ASP A 316 -13.96 -9.73 23.34
CA ASP A 316 -13.29 -9.86 24.66
C ASP A 316 -12.07 -8.93 24.80
N LEU A 317 -11.38 -8.59 23.68
CA LEU A 317 -10.24 -7.67 23.66
C LEU A 317 -10.64 -6.19 23.62
N LEU A 318 -11.93 -5.89 23.36
CA LEU A 318 -12.49 -4.53 23.34
C LEU A 318 -13.07 -4.09 24.67
N GLN A 319 -13.29 -5.02 25.58
CA GLN A 319 -13.74 -4.78 26.95
C GLN A 319 -12.57 -4.42 27.86
#